data_1bc09ff0031936b31c39df095e43965b
#
_entry.id   1bc09ff0031936b31c39df095e43965b
#
_cell.length_a   1.000
_cell.length_b   1.000
_cell.length_c   1.000
_cell.angle_alpha   90.00
_cell.angle_beta   90.00
_cell.angle_gamma   90.00
#
_symmetry.space_group_name_H-M   'P 1'
#
loop_
_entity.id
_entity.type
_entity.pdbx_description
1 polymer ?
#
loop_
_entity_poly.entity_id
_entity_poly.type
_entity_poly.pdbx_seq_one_letter_code
_entity_poly.pdbx_strand_id
1 'polypeptide(L)'
;GEYEEKLEKAGLELVINKCEDAVCIMADRQHLWRIFDNLMNNICKYSMPGTRVYLDLKRGASVMQGSLHGRAIVTFRNISKTRLTVSEDELTERFVRGDSSRNTEGSGLGLSIANSLTQLQHGDMKLVVDGDLFKVQLSFDTVD
;
A
#
# COMPACT_ATOMS: atom_id res chain seq x y z
N GLY A 1 13.29 -8.54 -11.23
CA GLY A 1 12.18 -9.33 -10.80
C GLY A 1 10.94 -9.11 -11.62
N GLU A 2 9.90 -9.78 -11.24
CA GLU A 2 8.63 -9.72 -11.97
C GLU A 2 8.07 -8.29 -12.04
N TYR A 3 8.18 -7.54 -10.95
CA TYR A 3 7.64 -6.18 -10.93
C TYR A 3 8.51 -5.18 -11.66
N GLU A 4 9.79 -5.42 -11.76
CA GLU A 4 10.67 -4.52 -12.51
C GLU A 4 10.22 -4.42 -13.96
N GLU A 5 9.88 -5.53 -14.56
CA GLU A 5 9.40 -5.57 -15.93
C GLU A 5 8.06 -4.86 -16.09
N LYS A 6 7.12 -5.10 -15.15
CA LYS A 6 5.83 -4.43 -15.18
C LYS A 6 5.96 -2.93 -15.02
N LEU A 7 6.82 -2.49 -14.09
CA LEU A 7 7.07 -1.07 -13.87
C LEU A 7 7.70 -0.43 -15.09
N GLU A 8 8.66 -1.09 -15.71
CA GLU A 8 9.31 -0.59 -16.89
C GLU A 8 8.30 -0.41 -18.05
N LYS A 9 7.43 -1.38 -18.25
CA LYS A 9 6.39 -1.28 -19.27
C LYS A 9 5.42 -0.14 -19.00
N ALA A 10 5.18 0.15 -17.72
CA ALA A 10 4.32 1.26 -17.34
C ALA A 10 5.04 2.61 -17.36
N GLY A 11 6.32 2.63 -17.66
CA GLY A 11 7.12 3.85 -17.71
C GLY A 11 7.46 4.39 -16.33
N LEU A 12 7.59 3.52 -15.33
CA LEU A 12 7.80 3.93 -13.95
C LEU A 12 9.19 3.53 -13.45
N GLU A 13 9.74 4.39 -12.61
CA GLU A 13 11.01 4.12 -11.94
C GLU A 13 10.72 3.82 -10.47
N LEU A 14 11.20 2.69 -9.96
CA LEU A 14 10.99 2.31 -8.57
C LEU A 14 12.16 2.79 -7.72
N VAL A 15 11.84 3.50 -6.64
CA VAL A 15 12.82 3.96 -5.66
C VAL A 15 12.49 3.30 -4.33
N ILE A 16 13.40 2.49 -3.82
CA ILE A 16 13.20 1.77 -2.57
C ILE A 16 14.09 2.36 -1.49
N ASN A 17 13.48 2.74 -0.37
CA ASN A 17 14.19 3.24 0.80
C ASN A 17 13.92 2.28 1.96
N LYS A 18 14.97 1.64 2.46
CA LYS A 18 14.85 0.69 3.57
C LYS A 18 15.52 1.23 4.80
N CYS A 19 15.03 0.86 5.97
CA CYS A 19 15.73 1.13 7.21
C CYS A 19 16.95 0.18 7.31
N GLU A 20 17.94 0.56 8.09
CA GLU A 20 19.17 -0.20 8.21
C GLU A 20 18.96 -1.55 8.91
N ASP A 21 18.10 -1.57 9.91
CA ASP A 21 17.88 -2.77 10.69
C ASP A 21 16.83 -3.67 10.06
N ALA A 22 17.00 -4.96 10.22
CA ALA A 22 15.99 -5.91 9.80
C ALA A 22 14.74 -5.74 10.67
N VAL A 23 13.58 -5.85 10.04
CA VAL A 23 12.30 -5.74 10.74
C VAL A 23 11.53 -7.03 10.50
N CYS A 24 11.08 -7.63 11.60
CA CYS A 24 10.33 -8.88 11.52
C CYS A 24 8.92 -8.69 12.07
N ILE A 25 7.96 -9.23 11.35
CA ILE A 25 6.57 -9.20 11.77
C ILE A 25 6.02 -10.63 11.71
N MET A 26 4.94 -10.87 12.46
CA MET A 26 4.24 -12.13 12.40
C MET A 26 3.11 -11.98 11.38
N ALA A 27 3.26 -12.62 10.24
CA ALA A 27 2.26 -12.54 9.18
C ALA A 27 2.30 -13.78 8.31
N ASP A 28 1.18 -14.06 7.66
CA ASP A 28 1.12 -15.13 6.68
C ASP A 28 1.83 -14.64 5.42
N ARG A 29 2.83 -15.40 5.00
CA ARG A 29 3.67 -15.02 3.86
C ARG A 29 2.86 -14.89 2.56
N GLN A 30 1.92 -15.79 2.34
CA GLN A 30 1.10 -15.76 1.13
C GLN A 30 0.16 -14.56 1.13
N HIS A 31 -0.43 -14.25 2.28
CA HIS A 31 -1.30 -13.08 2.40
C HIS A 31 -0.51 -11.79 2.21
N LEU A 32 0.68 -11.72 2.78
CA LEU A 32 1.52 -10.54 2.65
C LEU A 32 1.93 -10.33 1.19
N TRP A 33 2.30 -11.40 0.49
CA TRP A 33 2.63 -11.33 -0.91
C TRP A 33 1.44 -10.82 -1.74
N ARG A 34 0.25 -11.31 -1.43
CA ARG A 34 -0.97 -10.90 -2.14
C ARG A 34 -1.32 -9.44 -1.89
N ILE A 35 -1.09 -8.95 -0.66
CA ILE A 35 -1.26 -7.52 -0.37
C ILE A 35 -0.36 -6.70 -1.27
N PHE A 36 0.92 -7.04 -1.31
CA PHE A 36 1.90 -6.31 -2.11
C PHE A 36 1.60 -6.41 -3.60
N ASP A 37 1.21 -7.59 -4.06
CA ASP A 37 0.86 -7.80 -5.45
C ASP A 37 -0.32 -6.92 -5.88
N ASN A 38 -1.35 -6.87 -5.06
CA ASN A 38 -2.50 -6.01 -5.34
C ASN A 38 -2.12 -4.54 -5.40
N LEU A 39 -1.30 -4.10 -4.45
CA LEU A 39 -0.87 -2.69 -4.43
C LEU A 39 0.03 -2.35 -5.60
N MET A 40 0.97 -3.22 -5.93
CA MET A 40 1.88 -2.97 -7.06
C MET A 40 1.14 -2.99 -8.39
N ASN A 41 0.17 -3.87 -8.55
CA ASN A 41 -0.62 -3.91 -9.78
C ASN A 41 -1.44 -2.63 -9.94
N ASN A 42 -2.01 -2.10 -8.86
CA ASN A 42 -2.70 -0.83 -8.90
C ASN A 42 -1.75 0.31 -9.29
N ILE A 43 -0.56 0.30 -8.74
CA ILE A 43 0.45 1.30 -9.06
C ILE A 43 0.79 1.27 -10.55
N CYS A 44 1.05 0.09 -11.09
CA CYS A 44 1.37 -0.05 -12.51
C CYS A 44 0.22 0.41 -13.42
N LYS A 45 -1.00 0.18 -12.96
CA LYS A 45 -2.18 0.48 -13.76
C LYS A 45 -2.56 1.96 -13.77
N TYR A 46 -2.41 2.62 -12.62
CA TYR A 46 -2.93 3.97 -12.46
C TYR A 46 -1.89 5.08 -12.32
N SER A 47 -0.62 4.76 -12.32
CA SER A 47 0.41 5.79 -12.19
C SER A 47 0.69 6.48 -13.52
N MET A 48 1.06 7.75 -13.44
CA MET A 48 1.45 8.55 -14.60
C MET A 48 2.79 8.02 -15.13
N PRO A 49 2.86 7.64 -16.42
CA PRO A 49 4.14 7.23 -16.99
C PRO A 49 5.18 8.36 -16.88
N GLY A 50 6.42 7.98 -16.71
CA GLY A 50 7.51 8.94 -16.57
C GLY A 50 7.71 9.42 -15.14
N THR A 51 6.99 8.87 -14.19
CA THR A 51 7.14 9.28 -12.79
C THR A 51 7.81 8.20 -11.96
N ARG A 52 8.12 8.53 -10.71
CA ARG A 52 8.74 7.61 -9.78
C ARG A 52 7.71 7.03 -8.83
N VAL A 53 7.94 5.78 -8.46
CA VAL A 53 7.15 5.10 -7.42
C VAL A 53 8.08 4.89 -6.24
N TYR A 54 7.65 5.31 -5.07
CA TYR A 54 8.47 5.21 -3.85
C TYR A 54 7.90 4.11 -2.96
N LEU A 55 8.79 3.24 -2.53
CA LEU A 55 8.47 2.19 -1.56
C LEU A 55 9.41 2.38 -0.38
N ASP A 56 8.86 2.79 0.74
CA ASP A 56 9.64 3.08 1.94
C ASP A 56 9.32 2.06 3.02
N LEU A 57 10.37 1.55 3.67
CA LEU A 57 10.23 0.71 4.84
C LEU A 57 10.87 1.43 6.02
N LYS A 58 10.08 1.70 7.04
CA LYS A 58 10.55 2.38 8.25
C LYS A 58 10.17 1.58 9.47
N ARG A 59 10.97 1.76 10.53
CA ARG A 59 10.66 1.21 11.82
C ARG A 59 10.13 2.35 12.68
N GLY A 60 8.95 2.15 13.23
CA GLY A 60 8.34 3.11 14.13
C GLY A 60 8.05 2.49 15.48
N ALA A 61 7.31 3.20 16.29
CA ALA A 61 6.88 2.71 17.59
C ALA A 61 5.51 3.27 17.92
N SER A 62 4.74 2.50 18.67
CA SER A 62 3.46 2.97 19.17
C SER A 62 3.33 2.56 20.64
N VAL A 63 2.52 3.31 21.39
CA VAL A 63 2.26 3.00 22.79
C VAL A 63 0.89 2.33 22.88
N MET A 64 0.87 1.12 23.42
CA MET A 64 -0.37 0.39 23.64
C MET A 64 -0.40 -0.09 25.07
N GLN A 65 -1.45 0.26 25.81
CA GLN A 65 -1.61 -0.15 27.20
C GLN A 65 -0.40 0.23 28.06
N GLY A 66 0.17 1.41 27.77
CA GLY A 66 1.31 1.90 28.54
C GLY A 66 2.65 1.31 28.16
N SER A 67 2.69 0.39 27.19
CA SER A 67 3.93 -0.23 26.74
C SER A 67 4.28 0.23 25.33
N LEU A 68 5.57 0.38 25.09
CA LEU A 68 6.08 0.78 23.79
C LEU A 68 6.24 -0.47 22.90
N HIS A 69 5.63 -0.44 21.75
CA HIS A 69 5.72 -1.55 20.78
C HIS A 69 6.35 -1.07 19.49
N GLY A 70 7.21 -1.88 18.92
CA GLY A 70 7.78 -1.59 17.61
C GLY A 70 6.76 -1.78 16.51
N ARG A 71 6.89 -0.98 15.46
CA ARG A 71 6.01 -1.05 14.29
C ARG A 71 6.85 -1.10 13.02
N ALA A 72 6.42 -1.91 12.07
CA ALA A 72 6.97 -1.89 10.73
C ALA A 72 6.01 -1.07 9.88
N ILE A 73 6.50 -0.06 9.21
CA ILE A 73 5.67 0.84 8.40
C ILE A 73 6.17 0.79 6.97
N VAL A 74 5.30 0.34 6.07
CA VAL A 74 5.60 0.25 4.65
C VAL A 74 4.73 1.27 3.93
N THR A 75 5.34 2.16 3.17
CA THR A 75 4.61 3.21 2.48
C THR A 75 4.84 3.11 0.98
N PHE A 76 3.77 3.10 0.21
CA PHE A 76 3.80 3.12 -1.25
C PHE A 76 3.30 4.50 -1.69
N ARG A 77 4.07 5.19 -2.52
CA ARG A 77 3.65 6.50 -3.05
C ARG A 77 3.77 6.49 -4.56
N ASN A 78 2.76 6.97 -5.23
CA ASN A 78 2.79 7.10 -6.68
C ASN A 78 2.00 8.32 -7.13
N ILE A 79 2.27 8.78 -8.35
CA ILE A 79 1.55 9.89 -8.94
C ILE A 79 0.49 9.31 -9.88
N SER A 80 -0.77 9.66 -9.63
CA SER A 80 -1.88 9.17 -10.44
C SER A 80 -1.88 9.82 -11.81
N LYS A 81 -2.17 9.05 -12.84
CA LYS A 81 -2.26 9.59 -14.20
C LYS A 81 -3.55 10.37 -14.43
N THR A 82 -4.51 10.24 -13.53
CA THR A 82 -5.74 11.01 -13.60
C THR A 82 -5.91 11.80 -12.32
N ARG A 83 -6.66 12.89 -12.40
CA ARG A 83 -6.94 13.69 -11.23
C ARG A 83 -7.76 12.87 -10.25
N LEU A 84 -7.32 12.86 -9.00
CA LEU A 84 -8.06 12.16 -7.96
C LEU A 84 -9.15 13.09 -7.43
N THR A 85 -10.38 12.84 -7.88
CA THR A 85 -11.51 13.70 -7.54
C THR A 85 -12.29 13.19 -6.34
N VAL A 86 -12.00 11.96 -5.90
CA VAL A 86 -12.63 11.41 -4.70
C VAL A 86 -11.78 11.74 -3.49
N SER A 87 -12.44 12.00 -2.39
CA SER A 87 -11.73 12.28 -1.14
C SER A 87 -11.17 10.99 -0.56
N GLU A 88 -10.26 11.13 0.40
CA GLU A 88 -9.74 9.97 1.12
C GLU A 88 -10.86 9.16 1.77
N ASP A 89 -11.84 9.86 2.34
CA ASP A 89 -12.96 9.21 3.00
C ASP A 89 -13.78 8.38 2.03
N GLU A 90 -14.04 8.90 0.86
CA GLU A 90 -14.79 8.18 -0.16
C GLU A 90 -14.04 6.96 -0.66
N LEU A 91 -12.73 7.09 -0.88
CA LEU A 91 -11.91 5.95 -1.29
C LEU A 91 -11.89 4.90 -0.22
N THR A 92 -11.71 5.30 1.02
CA THR A 92 -11.68 4.39 2.15
C THR A 92 -13.00 3.64 2.26
N GLU A 93 -14.10 4.36 2.12
CA GLU A 93 -15.42 3.75 2.18
C GLU A 93 -15.62 2.72 1.08
N ARG A 94 -15.20 3.05 -0.13
CA ARG A 94 -15.33 2.13 -1.26
C ARG A 94 -14.60 0.82 -1.03
N PHE A 95 -13.33 0.88 -0.64
CA PHE A 95 -12.60 -0.37 -0.53
C PHE A 95 -12.88 -1.11 0.78
N VAL A 96 -13.30 -0.44 1.82
CA VAL A 96 -13.73 -1.12 3.04
C VAL A 96 -14.99 -1.95 2.78
N ARG A 97 -15.92 -1.42 1.99
CA ARG A 97 -17.12 -2.17 1.65
C ARG A 97 -16.90 -3.25 0.60
N GLY A 98 -15.72 -3.26 -0.01
CA GLY A 98 -15.48 -4.15 -1.12
C GLY A 98 -16.36 -3.78 -2.29
N ASP A 99 -16.64 -2.51 -2.45
CA ASP A 99 -17.52 -2.00 -3.48
C ASP A 99 -16.96 -2.34 -4.82
N SER A 100 -17.67 -3.20 -5.45
CA SER A 100 -17.09 -3.71 -6.56
C SER A 100 -17.71 -3.25 -7.75
N SER A 101 -18.10 -2.20 -7.98
CA SER A 101 -18.56 -1.87 -9.26
C SER A 101 -18.00 -2.74 -10.31
N ARG A 102 -17.67 -3.74 -9.88
CA ARG A 102 -17.32 -4.93 -10.46
C ARG A 102 -16.83 -4.93 -11.86
N ASN A 103 -17.33 -4.31 -12.71
CA ASN A 103 -16.96 -4.36 -14.08
C ASN A 103 -16.06 -3.27 -14.48
N THR A 104 -15.72 -2.43 -13.54
CA THR A 104 -14.92 -1.28 -13.82
C THR A 104 -13.54 -1.51 -13.32
N GLU A 105 -12.60 -1.42 -14.19
CA GLU A 105 -11.23 -1.41 -13.76
C GLU A 105 -11.04 -0.22 -12.85
N GLY A 106 -10.34 -0.42 -11.78
CA GLY A 106 -10.12 0.66 -10.85
C GLY A 106 -11.25 0.86 -9.88
N SER A 107 -12.09 -0.12 -9.74
CA SER A 107 -13.19 -0.04 -8.80
C SER A 107 -12.74 -0.02 -7.35
N GLY A 108 -11.47 -0.20 -7.08
CA GLY A 108 -10.98 -0.30 -5.72
C GLY A 108 -11.01 -1.71 -5.16
N LEU A 109 -11.36 -2.70 -5.98
CA LEU A 109 -11.44 -4.07 -5.52
C LEU A 109 -10.10 -4.59 -5.01
N GLY A 110 -9.02 -4.28 -5.71
CA GLY A 110 -7.70 -4.68 -5.26
C GLY A 110 -7.32 -4.05 -3.94
N LEU A 111 -7.72 -2.81 -3.72
CA LEU A 111 -7.48 -2.12 -2.45
C LEU A 111 -8.28 -2.74 -1.31
N SER A 112 -9.53 -3.12 -1.57
CA SER A 112 -10.34 -3.74 -0.53
C SER A 112 -9.79 -5.10 -0.14
N ILE A 113 -9.28 -5.88 -1.09
CA ILE A 113 -8.64 -7.15 -0.80
C ILE A 113 -7.38 -6.93 0.03
N ALA A 114 -6.55 -5.96 -0.37
CA ALA A 114 -5.34 -5.64 0.37
C ALA A 114 -5.66 -5.20 1.81
N ASN A 115 -6.69 -4.38 1.98
CA ASN A 115 -7.10 -3.94 3.31
C ASN A 115 -7.58 -5.12 4.17
N SER A 116 -8.40 -5.98 3.61
CA SER A 116 -8.92 -7.15 4.33
C SER A 116 -7.80 -8.07 4.77
N LEU A 117 -6.84 -8.34 3.88
CA LEU A 117 -5.70 -9.19 4.20
C LEU A 117 -4.78 -8.54 5.23
N THR A 118 -4.62 -7.22 5.17
CA THR A 118 -3.82 -6.48 6.15
C THR A 118 -4.44 -6.61 7.54
N GLN A 119 -5.75 -6.43 7.62
CA GLN A 119 -6.46 -6.56 8.90
C GLN A 119 -6.40 -7.99 9.44
N LEU A 120 -6.43 -8.96 8.57
CA LEU A 120 -6.32 -10.36 8.95
C LEU A 120 -4.97 -10.66 9.60
N GLN A 121 -3.92 -9.91 9.24
CA GLN A 121 -2.59 -10.01 9.83
C GLN A 121 -2.43 -9.07 11.03
N HIS A 122 -3.52 -8.48 11.52
CA HIS A 122 -3.52 -7.53 12.64
C HIS A 122 -2.75 -6.25 12.32
N GLY A 123 -2.67 -5.91 11.05
CA GLY A 123 -2.07 -4.66 10.61
C GLY A 123 -3.13 -3.62 10.31
N ASP A 124 -2.67 -2.44 9.93
CA ASP A 124 -3.52 -1.34 9.53
C ASP A 124 -3.12 -0.83 8.16
N MET A 125 -4.09 -0.42 7.37
CA MET A 125 -3.86 0.19 6.07
C MET A 125 -4.50 1.57 6.05
N LYS A 126 -3.74 2.57 5.63
CA LYS A 126 -4.21 3.94 5.58
C LYS A 126 -3.96 4.49 4.18
N LEU A 127 -4.94 5.21 3.66
CA LEU A 127 -4.83 5.89 2.38
C LEU A 127 -4.66 7.38 2.61
N VAL A 128 -3.83 8.00 1.80
CA VAL A 128 -3.68 9.44 1.76
C VAL A 128 -3.73 9.89 0.31
N VAL A 129 -4.57 10.88 0.03
CA VAL A 129 -4.67 11.49 -1.29
C VAL A 129 -4.29 12.94 -1.15
N ASP A 130 -3.27 13.38 -1.90
CA ASP A 130 -2.81 14.75 -1.87
C ASP A 130 -2.58 15.20 -3.31
N GLY A 131 -3.59 15.84 -3.89
CA GLY A 131 -3.56 16.17 -5.31
C GLY A 131 -3.51 14.90 -6.15
N ASP A 132 -2.46 14.77 -6.95
CA ASP A 132 -2.24 13.58 -7.76
C ASP A 132 -1.39 12.54 -7.05
N LEU A 133 -0.92 12.85 -5.85
CA LEU A 133 -0.14 11.91 -5.06
C LEU A 133 -1.08 10.96 -4.34
N PHE A 134 -0.88 9.67 -4.56
CA PHE A 134 -1.62 8.61 -3.89
C PHE A 134 -0.65 7.84 -3.02
N LYS A 135 -1.02 7.68 -1.76
CA LYS A 135 -0.14 7.05 -0.79
C LYS A 135 -0.91 5.97 -0.02
N VAL A 136 -0.32 4.79 0.08
CA VAL A 136 -0.86 3.70 0.88
C VAL A 136 0.18 3.36 1.95
N GLN A 137 -0.24 3.37 3.19
CA GLN A 137 0.64 3.05 4.29
C GLN A 137 0.14 1.81 5.01
N LEU A 138 0.98 0.80 5.10
CA LEU A 138 0.71 -0.42 5.86
C LEU A 138 1.53 -0.37 7.14
N SER A 139 0.95 -0.77 8.25
CA SER A 139 1.69 -0.86 9.50
C SER A 139 1.36 -2.15 10.22
N PHE A 140 2.38 -2.77 10.79
CA PHE A 140 2.27 -4.04 11.50
C PHE A 140 3.10 -3.96 12.77
N ASP A 141 2.71 -4.70 13.79
CA ASP A 141 3.52 -4.80 15.00
C ASP A 141 4.73 -5.67 14.71
N THR A 142 5.89 -5.27 15.22
CA THR A 142 7.09 -6.09 15.09
C THR A 142 7.11 -7.15 16.20
N VAL A 143 7.87 -8.21 15.98
CA VAL A 143 7.96 -9.30 16.95
C VAL A 143 9.14 -9.17 17.91
N ASP A 144 9.89 -8.09 17.80
CA ASP A 144 11.05 -7.85 18.68
C ASP A 144 10.82 -6.85 19.79
#